data_def777468b3a9900a5b0f0124647ce0d
#
_entry.id   def777468b3a9900a5b0f0124647ce0d
#
_cell.length_a   1.000
_cell.length_b   1.000
_cell.length_c   1.000
_cell.angle_alpha   90.00
_cell.angle_beta   90.00
_cell.angle_gamma   90.00
#
_symmetry.space_group_name_H-M   'P 1'
#
loop_
_entity.id
_entity.type
_entity.pdbx_description
1 polymer ?
#
loop_
_entity_poly.entity_id
_entity_poly.type
_entity_poly.pdbx_seq_one_letter_code
_entity_poly.pdbx_strand_id
1 'polypeptide(L)'
;GRTEEKIYQKAEMLFGKNDAKGLEILAKELEKIENAKEDEQVAAHLALYQDLLKNPANLKILAERLPLIDGNTNKITNKFAVVLGFSRYLRTIPENMNEPTFTPYEQWAKNWQLNETELRDWKIAFISRFFDNESPNFVQWRDQEILKLNADNLIERRLRTAIWQQTDLLVWLNALSDETKQKQEWRYWMAKIAAQASDKDAKQRLEALSRERGFYPMLAAVKLGHSYKLEMPKIPQESNIQEKYSAELAEIAELRQLDRLGAAKQRWRSLLEKLPQEKQLALSQYANEQNWFELGVDGSIIAKAWDYIGL
;
A
#
# COMPACT_ATOMS: atom_id res chain seq x y z
N GLY A 1 9.61 25.13 -29.46
CA GLY A 1 8.51 26.03 -29.19
C GLY A 1 7.38 25.45 -28.33
N ARG A 2 6.25 26.13 -28.30
CA ARG A 2 5.07 25.76 -27.53
C ARG A 2 4.52 24.35 -27.87
N THR A 3 4.70 23.90 -29.10
CA THR A 3 4.17 22.61 -29.55
C THR A 3 4.98 21.46 -29.01
N GLU A 4 6.29 21.56 -28.92
CA GLU A 4 7.17 20.53 -28.32
C GLU A 4 6.93 20.41 -26.84
N GLU A 5 6.84 21.52 -26.11
CA GLU A 5 6.58 21.55 -24.69
C GLU A 5 5.25 20.88 -24.35
N LYS A 6 4.21 21.09 -25.15
CA LYS A 6 2.91 20.43 -25.01
C LYS A 6 3.00 18.92 -25.24
N ILE A 7 3.79 18.49 -26.19
CA ILE A 7 4.00 17.05 -26.47
C ILE A 7 4.73 16.40 -25.32
N TYR A 8 5.78 17.02 -24.77
CA TYR A 8 6.48 16.53 -23.59
C TYR A 8 5.56 16.43 -22.38
N GLN A 9 4.76 17.44 -22.11
CA GLN A 9 3.80 17.43 -21.00
C GLN A 9 2.77 16.32 -21.14
N LYS A 10 2.26 16.13 -22.35
CA LYS A 10 1.31 15.06 -22.65
C LYS A 10 1.95 13.67 -22.50
N ALA A 11 3.18 13.52 -22.97
CA ALA A 11 3.93 12.27 -22.81
C ALA A 11 4.20 11.95 -21.33
N GLU A 12 4.59 12.92 -20.54
CA GLU A 12 4.78 12.78 -19.09
C GLU A 12 3.50 12.37 -18.38
N MET A 13 2.38 13.00 -18.72
CA MET A 13 1.08 12.66 -18.15
C MET A 13 0.67 11.21 -18.50
N LEU A 14 0.84 10.81 -19.75
CA LEU A 14 0.52 9.45 -20.21
C LEU A 14 1.42 8.39 -19.54
N PHE A 15 2.69 8.70 -19.42
CA PHE A 15 3.64 7.85 -18.70
C PHE A 15 3.24 7.71 -17.23
N GLY A 16 2.91 8.81 -16.57
CA GLY A 16 2.45 8.82 -15.17
C GLY A 16 1.19 7.98 -14.95
N LYS A 17 0.27 7.97 -15.93
CA LYS A 17 -0.98 7.19 -15.90
C LYS A 17 -0.81 5.74 -16.35
N ASN A 18 0.37 5.31 -16.72
CA ASN A 18 0.63 3.98 -17.30
C ASN A 18 -0.16 3.73 -18.60
N ASP A 19 -0.33 4.77 -19.41
CA ASP A 19 -1.11 4.72 -20.65
C ASP A 19 -0.22 4.44 -21.87
N ALA A 20 0.07 3.16 -22.11
CA ALA A 20 0.88 2.70 -23.23
C ALA A 20 0.24 3.00 -24.59
N LYS A 21 -1.08 2.86 -24.70
CA LYS A 21 -1.83 3.16 -25.93
C LYS A 21 -1.78 4.65 -26.28
N GLY A 22 -1.95 5.51 -25.30
CA GLY A 22 -1.85 6.95 -25.47
C GLY A 22 -0.48 7.38 -26.00
N LEU A 23 0.59 6.79 -25.47
CA LEU A 23 1.96 7.04 -25.95
C LEU A 23 2.17 6.55 -27.38
N GLU A 24 1.62 5.40 -27.74
CA GLU A 24 1.68 4.86 -29.11
C GLU A 24 0.97 5.81 -30.10
N ILE A 25 -0.21 6.30 -29.75
CA ILE A 25 -0.97 7.24 -30.57
C ILE A 25 -0.19 8.55 -30.72
N LEU A 26 0.38 9.07 -29.63
CA LEU A 26 1.18 10.29 -29.65
C LEU A 26 2.42 10.14 -30.53
N ALA A 27 3.08 8.98 -30.50
CA ALA A 27 4.23 8.68 -31.37
C ALA A 27 3.85 8.65 -32.85
N LYS A 28 2.68 8.10 -33.18
CA LYS A 28 2.16 8.08 -34.56
C LYS A 28 1.77 9.48 -35.05
N GLU A 29 1.20 10.30 -34.19
CA GLU A 29 0.92 11.71 -34.51
C GLU A 29 2.20 12.49 -34.79
N LEU A 30 3.28 12.19 -34.07
CA LEU A 30 4.58 12.84 -34.24
C LEU A 30 5.22 12.50 -35.60
N GLU A 31 5.07 11.27 -36.08
CA GLU A 31 5.60 10.83 -37.39
C GLU A 31 4.99 11.62 -38.54
N LYS A 32 3.82 12.21 -38.35
CA LYS A 32 3.13 13.00 -39.39
C LYS A 32 3.58 14.47 -39.46
N ILE A 33 4.47 14.91 -38.55
CA ILE A 33 4.96 16.31 -38.50
C ILE A 33 6.30 16.38 -39.22
N GLU A 34 6.41 17.29 -40.20
CA GLU A 34 7.51 17.37 -41.18
C GLU A 34 8.85 17.99 -40.71
N ASN A 35 9.10 18.22 -39.41
CA ASN A 35 10.33 18.84 -38.89
C ASN A 35 11.25 17.82 -38.19
N ALA A 36 12.14 17.20 -38.96
CA ALA A 36 12.90 16.01 -38.57
C ALA A 36 13.96 16.20 -37.46
N LYS A 37 14.50 17.39 -37.18
CA LYS A 37 15.59 17.56 -36.19
C LYS A 37 15.13 17.81 -34.78
N GLU A 38 14.03 18.52 -34.58
CA GLU A 38 13.40 18.75 -33.28
C GLU A 38 12.62 17.51 -32.86
N ASP A 39 12.11 16.74 -33.82
CA ASP A 39 11.31 15.53 -33.62
C ASP A 39 12.13 14.34 -33.12
N GLU A 40 13.45 14.28 -33.39
CA GLU A 40 14.32 13.17 -32.92
C GLU A 40 14.43 13.13 -31.40
N GLN A 41 14.54 14.28 -30.72
CA GLN A 41 14.60 14.34 -29.25
C GLN A 41 13.26 13.95 -28.61
N VAL A 42 12.16 14.45 -29.18
CA VAL A 42 10.82 14.10 -28.73
C VAL A 42 10.53 12.63 -28.97
N ALA A 43 10.89 12.10 -30.16
CA ALA A 43 10.75 10.69 -30.47
C ALA A 43 11.57 9.80 -29.53
N ALA A 44 12.78 10.21 -29.17
CA ALA A 44 13.60 9.50 -28.20
C ALA A 44 12.98 9.48 -26.79
N HIS A 45 12.38 10.58 -26.37
CA HIS A 45 11.65 10.66 -25.09
C HIS A 45 10.44 9.71 -25.07
N LEU A 46 9.64 9.72 -26.14
CA LEU A 46 8.49 8.84 -26.27
C LEU A 46 8.91 7.37 -26.28
N ALA A 47 9.97 7.04 -27.01
CA ALA A 47 10.52 5.70 -27.06
C ALA A 47 10.99 5.22 -25.68
N LEU A 48 11.64 6.10 -24.91
CA LEU A 48 12.06 5.80 -23.54
C LEU A 48 10.86 5.50 -22.64
N TYR A 49 9.83 6.33 -22.67
CA TYR A 49 8.63 6.09 -21.88
C TYR A 49 7.91 4.80 -22.26
N GLN A 50 7.79 4.54 -23.57
CA GLN A 50 7.22 3.28 -24.06
C GLN A 50 8.03 2.07 -23.62
N ASP A 51 9.35 2.14 -23.70
CA ASP A 51 10.22 1.06 -23.23
C ASP A 51 10.06 0.82 -21.73
N LEU A 52 10.05 1.86 -20.92
CA LEU A 52 9.90 1.75 -19.46
C LEU A 52 8.53 1.22 -19.05
N LEU A 53 7.45 1.52 -19.79
CA LEU A 53 6.15 0.93 -19.54
C LEU A 53 6.12 -0.55 -19.90
N LYS A 54 6.76 -0.91 -20.99
CA LYS A 54 6.83 -2.31 -21.45
C LYS A 54 7.80 -3.14 -20.59
N ASN A 55 8.94 -2.57 -20.23
CA ASN A 55 10.01 -3.23 -19.48
C ASN A 55 10.43 -2.36 -18.29
N PRO A 56 9.63 -2.29 -17.21
CA PRO A 56 9.95 -1.44 -16.06
C PRO A 56 11.29 -1.72 -15.41
N ALA A 57 11.80 -2.95 -15.52
CA ALA A 57 13.11 -3.34 -15.01
C ALA A 57 14.27 -2.56 -15.64
N ASN A 58 14.08 -2.05 -16.86
CA ASN A 58 15.10 -1.25 -17.56
C ASN A 58 15.36 0.10 -16.90
N LEU A 59 14.52 0.54 -15.98
CA LEU A 59 14.77 1.76 -15.23
C LEU A 59 16.12 1.71 -14.50
N LYS A 60 16.52 0.57 -14.00
CA LYS A 60 17.82 0.39 -13.33
C LYS A 60 18.98 0.83 -14.20
N ILE A 61 18.96 0.47 -15.49
CA ILE A 61 20.00 0.84 -16.44
C ILE A 61 20.10 2.36 -16.57
N LEU A 62 18.96 3.04 -16.69
CA LEU A 62 18.91 4.49 -16.79
C LEU A 62 19.36 5.16 -15.48
N ALA A 63 18.82 4.69 -14.36
CA ALA A 63 19.04 5.31 -13.05
C ALA A 63 20.50 5.20 -12.57
N GLU A 64 21.20 4.13 -12.97
CA GLU A 64 22.61 3.90 -12.60
C GLU A 64 23.60 4.68 -13.46
N ARG A 65 23.15 5.30 -14.55
CA ARG A 65 23.96 6.21 -15.35
C ARG A 65 24.08 7.57 -14.66
N LEU A 66 25.16 8.27 -14.94
CA LEU A 66 25.27 9.67 -14.54
C LEU A 66 24.26 10.50 -15.30
N PRO A 67 23.45 11.32 -14.61
CA PRO A 67 22.47 12.16 -15.28
C PRO A 67 23.13 13.15 -16.24
N LEU A 68 22.49 13.35 -17.38
CA LEU A 68 22.88 14.40 -18.34
C LEU A 68 22.11 15.67 -18.04
N ILE A 69 22.80 16.80 -18.07
CA ILE A 69 22.20 18.12 -17.90
C ILE A 69 21.94 18.70 -19.28
N ASP A 70 20.69 19.13 -19.53
CA ASP A 70 20.33 19.84 -20.73
C ASP A 70 20.97 21.24 -20.71
N GLY A 71 21.84 21.51 -21.67
CA GLY A 71 22.55 22.80 -21.78
C GLY A 71 21.64 24.01 -21.98
N ASN A 72 20.41 23.81 -22.46
CA ASN A 72 19.47 24.92 -22.71
C ASN A 72 18.61 25.25 -21.49
N THR A 73 18.25 24.28 -20.68
CA THR A 73 17.31 24.43 -19.56
C THR A 73 17.97 24.27 -18.19
N ASN A 74 19.23 23.80 -18.12
CA ASN A 74 19.93 23.38 -16.90
C ASN A 74 19.18 22.30 -16.10
N LYS A 75 18.24 21.60 -16.74
CA LYS A 75 17.50 20.51 -16.11
C LYS A 75 18.17 19.17 -16.41
N ILE A 76 18.01 18.24 -15.46
CA ILE A 76 18.47 16.87 -15.65
C ILE A 76 17.55 16.19 -16.66
N THR A 77 18.14 15.72 -17.76
CA THR A 77 17.44 14.99 -18.81
C THR A 77 16.89 13.67 -18.26
N ASN A 78 15.65 13.35 -18.57
CA ASN A 78 14.97 12.12 -18.17
C ASN A 78 14.72 11.95 -16.65
N LYS A 79 14.92 12.97 -15.84
CA LYS A 79 14.64 12.90 -14.40
C LYS A 79 13.21 12.45 -14.12
N PHE A 80 12.25 12.98 -14.87
CA PHE A 80 10.84 12.63 -14.72
C PHE A 80 10.59 11.13 -14.90
N ALA A 81 11.21 10.51 -15.90
CA ALA A 81 11.12 9.07 -16.16
C ALA A 81 11.65 8.25 -14.98
N VAL A 82 12.78 8.67 -14.40
CA VAL A 82 13.38 8.00 -13.24
C VAL A 82 12.48 8.14 -12.01
N VAL A 83 12.01 9.34 -11.72
CA VAL A 83 11.19 9.62 -10.54
C VAL A 83 9.88 8.84 -10.58
N LEU A 84 9.15 8.92 -11.68
CA LEU A 84 7.85 8.25 -11.82
C LEU A 84 7.94 6.76 -12.16
N GLY A 85 9.01 6.33 -12.79
CA GLY A 85 9.21 4.92 -13.14
C GLY A 85 9.61 4.04 -11.97
N PHE A 86 10.00 4.62 -10.85
CA PHE A 86 10.58 3.90 -9.71
C PHE A 86 9.61 2.89 -9.10
N SER A 87 8.36 3.26 -8.86
CA SER A 87 7.38 2.35 -8.26
C SER A 87 7.07 1.15 -9.15
N ARG A 88 7.03 1.31 -10.47
CA ARG A 88 6.86 0.21 -11.42
C ARG A 88 8.09 -0.68 -11.46
N TYR A 89 9.26 -0.08 -11.41
CA TYR A 89 10.52 -0.82 -11.30
C TYR A 89 10.53 -1.73 -10.06
N LEU A 90 10.12 -1.22 -8.92
CA LEU A 90 10.08 -2.00 -7.67
C LEU A 90 9.18 -3.24 -7.79
N ARG A 91 8.11 -3.18 -8.57
CA ARG A 91 7.22 -4.32 -8.79
C ARG A 91 7.88 -5.46 -9.57
N THR A 92 8.97 -5.19 -10.27
CA THR A 92 9.74 -6.25 -10.96
C THR A 92 10.62 -7.04 -10.01
N ILE A 93 10.81 -6.56 -8.79
CA ILE A 93 11.63 -7.23 -7.78
C ILE A 93 10.70 -8.08 -6.91
N PRO A 94 11.04 -9.36 -6.64
CA PRO A 94 10.22 -10.22 -5.78
C PRO A 94 10.06 -9.62 -4.37
N GLU A 95 8.83 -9.65 -3.85
CA GLU A 95 8.53 -9.16 -2.50
C GLU A 95 9.34 -9.88 -1.41
N ASN A 96 9.67 -11.14 -1.66
CA ASN A 96 10.41 -12.01 -0.73
C ASN A 96 11.92 -11.99 -0.91
N MET A 97 12.46 -11.00 -1.64
CA MET A 97 13.92 -10.90 -1.76
C MET A 97 14.56 -10.84 -0.37
N ASN A 98 15.75 -11.41 -0.26
CA ASN A 98 16.50 -11.40 0.99
C ASN A 98 17.06 -10.00 1.28
N GLU A 99 16.80 -9.50 2.49
CA GLU A 99 17.34 -8.23 2.98
C GLU A 99 17.18 -7.07 1.99
N PRO A 100 15.95 -6.68 1.60
CA PRO A 100 15.78 -5.51 0.75
C PRO A 100 16.36 -4.26 1.45
N THR A 101 17.11 -3.48 0.68
CA THR A 101 17.76 -2.27 1.19
C THR A 101 17.49 -1.08 0.29
N PHE A 102 17.25 0.07 0.89
CA PHE A 102 17.05 1.32 0.16
C PHE A 102 18.38 1.98 -0.28
N THR A 103 19.50 1.48 0.17
CA THR A 103 20.84 2.09 -0.06
C THR A 103 21.13 2.38 -1.55
N PRO A 104 20.90 1.47 -2.50
CA PRO A 104 21.12 1.79 -3.92
C PRO A 104 20.23 2.93 -4.42
N TYR A 105 19.01 2.97 -3.97
CA TYR A 105 18.01 3.96 -4.39
C TYR A 105 18.24 5.33 -3.78
N GLU A 106 18.83 5.37 -2.58
CA GLU A 106 19.29 6.61 -1.97
C GLU A 106 20.42 7.24 -2.81
N GLN A 107 21.30 6.40 -3.35
CA GLN A 107 22.34 6.87 -4.26
C GLN A 107 21.75 7.39 -5.58
N TRP A 108 20.77 6.68 -6.15
CA TRP A 108 20.05 7.18 -7.34
C TRP A 108 19.39 8.53 -7.06
N ALA A 109 18.68 8.63 -5.95
CA ALA A 109 18.01 9.88 -5.56
C ALA A 109 18.99 11.04 -5.46
N LYS A 110 20.16 10.81 -4.89
CA LYS A 110 21.22 11.81 -4.79
C LYS A 110 21.76 12.22 -6.17
N ASN A 111 22.09 11.25 -7.00
CA ASN A 111 22.63 11.49 -8.34
C ASN A 111 21.64 12.23 -9.23
N TRP A 112 20.36 11.87 -9.14
CA TRP A 112 19.28 12.48 -9.93
C TRP A 112 18.68 13.71 -9.26
N GLN A 113 19.26 14.16 -8.14
CA GLN A 113 18.88 15.38 -7.43
C GLN A 113 17.39 15.42 -7.06
N LEU A 114 16.89 14.33 -6.51
CA LEU A 114 15.53 14.30 -6.00
C LEU A 114 15.36 15.33 -4.88
N ASN A 115 14.25 16.05 -4.89
CA ASN A 115 13.86 16.89 -3.76
C ASN A 115 13.31 16.06 -2.61
N GLU A 116 13.03 16.68 -1.48
CA GLU A 116 12.53 15.99 -0.29
C GLU A 116 11.21 15.25 -0.54
N THR A 117 10.31 15.85 -1.29
CA THR A 117 9.02 15.23 -1.63
C THR A 117 9.20 14.00 -2.51
N GLU A 118 10.03 14.09 -3.54
CA GLU A 118 10.33 12.98 -4.44
C GLU A 118 11.02 11.83 -3.71
N LEU A 119 11.99 12.13 -2.85
CA LEU A 119 12.67 11.13 -2.03
C LEU A 119 11.70 10.45 -1.04
N ARG A 120 10.83 11.24 -0.41
CA ARG A 120 9.79 10.72 0.46
C ARG A 120 8.87 9.75 -0.28
N ASP A 121 8.42 10.11 -1.47
CA ASP A 121 7.58 9.25 -2.29
C ASP A 121 8.28 7.93 -2.67
N TRP A 122 9.57 7.98 -2.95
CA TRP A 122 10.37 6.79 -3.22
C TRP A 122 10.48 5.87 -2.00
N LYS A 123 10.71 6.43 -0.83
CA LYS A 123 10.75 5.65 0.41
C LYS A 123 9.40 5.00 0.72
N ILE A 124 8.31 5.74 0.52
CA ILE A 124 6.96 5.20 0.68
C ILE A 124 6.72 4.05 -0.30
N ALA A 125 7.07 4.22 -1.56
CA ALA A 125 6.92 3.18 -2.57
C ALA A 125 7.75 1.93 -2.24
N PHE A 126 8.99 2.10 -1.80
CA PHE A 126 9.88 1.01 -1.41
C PHE A 126 9.34 0.24 -0.19
N ILE A 127 8.93 0.95 0.84
CA ILE A 127 8.37 0.34 2.04
C ILE A 127 7.06 -0.38 1.70
N SER A 128 6.21 0.22 0.86
CA SER A 128 4.96 -0.40 0.42
C SER A 128 5.21 -1.70 -0.33
N ARG A 129 6.20 -1.73 -1.21
CA ARG A 129 6.54 -2.92 -1.99
C ARG A 129 6.98 -4.08 -1.11
N PHE A 130 7.88 -3.81 -0.17
CA PHE A 130 8.49 -4.83 0.67
C PHE A 130 7.88 -4.90 2.07
N PHE A 131 6.72 -4.33 2.28
CA PHE A 131 6.13 -4.16 3.61
C PHE A 131 6.08 -5.46 4.41
N ASP A 132 5.69 -6.56 3.77
CA ASP A 132 5.52 -7.85 4.41
C ASP A 132 6.80 -8.70 4.44
N ASN A 133 7.91 -8.16 3.98
CA ASN A 133 9.20 -8.84 4.04
C ASN A 133 9.68 -8.90 5.48
N GLU A 134 10.00 -10.10 5.96
CA GLU A 134 10.35 -10.35 7.36
C GLU A 134 11.85 -10.32 7.63
N SER A 135 12.67 -9.93 6.66
CA SER A 135 14.12 -9.80 6.84
C SER A 135 14.42 -8.84 7.99
N PRO A 136 15.19 -9.25 9.02
CA PRO A 136 15.31 -8.49 10.26
C PRO A 136 15.86 -7.07 10.09
N ASN A 137 16.88 -6.90 9.26
CA ASN A 137 17.48 -5.58 9.03
C ASN A 137 16.51 -4.66 8.27
N PHE A 138 15.77 -5.20 7.32
CA PHE A 138 14.74 -4.43 6.62
C PHE A 138 13.62 -4.00 7.56
N VAL A 139 13.10 -4.92 8.37
CA VAL A 139 12.01 -4.63 9.32
C VAL A 139 12.41 -3.52 10.29
N GLN A 140 13.62 -3.57 10.82
CA GLN A 140 14.14 -2.55 11.72
C GLN A 140 14.22 -1.18 11.02
N TRP A 141 14.79 -1.14 9.85
CA TRP A 141 14.89 0.08 9.05
C TRP A 141 13.51 0.61 8.66
N ARG A 142 12.62 -0.28 8.20
CA ARG A 142 11.25 0.05 7.83
C ARG A 142 10.52 0.77 8.97
N ASP A 143 10.55 0.20 10.16
CA ASP A 143 9.83 0.75 11.31
C ASP A 143 10.37 2.13 11.71
N GLN A 144 11.67 2.32 11.66
CA GLN A 144 12.28 3.63 11.90
C GLN A 144 11.87 4.67 10.85
N GLU A 145 11.85 4.27 9.58
CA GLU A 145 11.50 5.17 8.48
C GLU A 145 10.00 5.53 8.47
N ILE A 146 9.11 4.58 8.78
CA ILE A 146 7.68 4.85 8.88
C ILE A 146 7.41 5.98 9.87
N LEU A 147 8.09 5.98 11.02
CA LEU A 147 7.93 7.03 12.02
C LEU A 147 8.42 8.41 11.55
N LYS A 148 9.42 8.45 10.67
CA LYS A 148 9.95 9.69 10.11
C LYS A 148 9.12 10.23 8.95
N LEU A 149 8.49 9.35 8.19
CA LEU A 149 7.79 9.72 6.96
C LEU A 149 6.44 10.38 7.19
N ASN A 150 5.82 10.19 8.33
CA ASN A 150 4.48 10.71 8.66
C ASN A 150 3.43 10.35 7.59
N ALA A 151 3.54 9.16 7.01
CA ALA A 151 2.61 8.66 6.00
C ALA A 151 1.55 7.79 6.69
N ASP A 152 0.36 8.33 6.88
CA ASP A 152 -0.71 7.66 7.61
C ASP A 152 -1.04 6.27 7.06
N ASN A 153 -1.05 6.11 5.74
CA ASN A 153 -1.34 4.82 5.11
C ASN A 153 -0.34 3.72 5.53
N LEU A 154 0.94 4.06 5.66
CA LEU A 154 1.95 3.11 6.14
C LEU A 154 1.82 2.85 7.63
N ILE A 155 1.50 3.88 8.41
CA ILE A 155 1.29 3.75 9.86
C ILE A 155 0.06 2.88 10.13
N GLU A 156 -1.04 3.09 9.41
CA GLU A 156 -2.23 2.26 9.51
C GLU A 156 -1.93 0.80 9.16
N ARG A 157 -1.18 0.57 8.11
CA ARG A 157 -0.76 -0.78 7.73
C ARG A 157 0.13 -1.42 8.79
N ARG A 158 1.05 -0.64 9.36
CA ARG A 158 1.92 -1.10 10.46
C ARG A 158 1.13 -1.41 11.72
N LEU A 159 0.12 -0.60 12.02
CA LEU A 159 -0.81 -0.84 13.13
C LEU A 159 -1.52 -2.17 12.97
N ARG A 160 -2.06 -2.47 11.80
CA ARG A 160 -2.74 -3.74 11.56
C ARG A 160 -1.80 -4.93 11.75
N THR A 161 -0.55 -4.81 11.33
CA THR A 161 0.49 -5.81 11.59
C THR A 161 0.73 -5.96 13.10
N ALA A 162 0.85 -4.85 13.83
CA ALA A 162 1.07 -4.87 15.27
C ALA A 162 -0.11 -5.49 16.03
N ILE A 163 -1.32 -5.20 15.60
CA ILE A 163 -2.55 -5.82 16.12
C ILE A 163 -2.48 -7.33 15.91
N TRP A 164 -2.17 -7.76 14.70
CA TRP A 164 -2.02 -9.16 14.35
C TRP A 164 -0.98 -9.88 15.21
N GLN A 165 0.17 -9.25 15.40
CA GLN A 165 1.29 -9.82 16.16
C GLN A 165 1.16 -9.67 17.67
N GLN A 166 0.13 -8.95 18.15
CA GLN A 166 -0.05 -8.64 19.57
C GLN A 166 1.13 -7.86 20.17
N THR A 167 1.64 -6.95 19.42
CA THR A 167 2.74 -6.07 19.85
C THR A 167 2.24 -4.69 20.25
N ASP A 168 3.12 -3.83 20.77
CA ASP A 168 2.76 -2.49 21.23
C ASP A 168 2.16 -1.65 20.10
N LEU A 169 0.95 -1.12 20.34
CA LEU A 169 0.21 -0.29 19.41
C LEU A 169 0.45 1.20 19.63
N LEU A 170 0.83 1.60 20.84
CA LEU A 170 0.75 2.99 21.25
C LEU A 170 1.69 3.88 20.44
N VAL A 171 2.89 3.39 20.15
CA VAL A 171 3.88 4.13 19.34
C VAL A 171 3.31 4.46 17.95
N TRP A 172 2.59 3.53 17.35
CA TRP A 172 2.00 3.70 16.03
C TRP A 172 0.75 4.56 16.05
N LEU A 173 -0.11 4.37 17.04
CA LEU A 173 -1.29 5.22 17.23
C LEU A 173 -0.91 6.68 17.44
N ASN A 174 0.11 6.94 18.24
CA ASN A 174 0.60 8.30 18.48
C ASN A 174 1.24 8.92 17.23
N ALA A 175 1.76 8.11 16.32
CA ALA A 175 2.37 8.58 15.08
C ALA A 175 1.36 8.98 14.00
N LEU A 176 0.10 8.56 14.12
CA LEU A 176 -0.96 8.95 13.19
C LEU A 176 -1.21 10.46 13.24
N SER A 177 -1.61 11.05 12.10
CA SER A 177 -2.11 12.41 12.09
C SER A 177 -3.36 12.56 12.93
N ASP A 178 -3.67 13.78 13.40
CA ASP A 178 -4.87 14.04 14.20
C ASP A 178 -6.15 13.67 13.45
N GLU A 179 -6.18 13.90 12.14
CA GLU A 179 -7.30 13.52 11.29
C GLU A 179 -7.51 11.99 11.27
N THR A 180 -6.46 11.23 11.06
CA THR A 180 -6.54 9.77 10.96
C THR A 180 -6.84 9.13 12.32
N LYS A 181 -6.37 9.71 13.43
CA LYS A 181 -6.73 9.28 14.79
C LYS A 181 -8.25 9.31 15.04
N GLN A 182 -9.00 10.12 14.31
CA GLN A 182 -10.45 10.24 14.46
C GLN A 182 -11.22 9.12 13.77
N LYS A 183 -10.58 8.29 12.96
CA LYS A 183 -11.22 7.11 12.39
C LYS A 183 -11.69 6.18 13.50
N GLN A 184 -12.87 5.61 13.32
CA GLN A 184 -13.50 4.74 14.32
C GLN A 184 -12.58 3.57 14.72
N GLU A 185 -11.90 2.96 13.75
CA GLU A 185 -10.93 1.88 13.97
C GLU A 185 -9.88 2.28 15.03
N TRP A 186 -9.26 3.44 14.87
CA TRP A 186 -8.17 3.86 15.76
C TRP A 186 -8.67 4.41 17.08
N ARG A 187 -9.83 5.03 17.09
CA ARG A 187 -10.50 5.44 18.34
C ARG A 187 -10.85 4.23 19.20
N TYR A 188 -11.31 3.15 18.57
CA TYR A 188 -11.57 1.89 19.27
C TYR A 188 -10.31 1.33 19.92
N TRP A 189 -9.22 1.18 19.16
CA TRP A 189 -7.96 0.63 19.66
C TRP A 189 -7.34 1.52 20.74
N MET A 190 -7.44 2.84 20.60
CA MET A 190 -6.98 3.76 21.64
C MET A 190 -7.76 3.59 22.94
N ALA A 191 -9.09 3.46 22.83
CA ALA A 191 -9.94 3.21 23.98
C ALA A 191 -9.64 1.85 24.65
N LYS A 192 -9.36 0.84 23.84
CA LYS A 192 -8.99 -0.50 24.34
C LYS A 192 -7.66 -0.46 25.12
N ILE A 193 -6.66 0.21 24.60
CA ILE A 193 -5.37 0.39 25.30
C ILE A 193 -5.58 1.17 26.60
N ALA A 194 -6.36 2.24 26.58
CA ALA A 194 -6.69 3.01 27.76
C ALA A 194 -7.40 2.14 28.81
N ALA A 195 -8.32 1.26 28.40
CA ALA A 195 -8.98 0.32 29.29
C ALA A 195 -8.00 -0.68 29.93
N GLN A 196 -7.05 -1.18 29.18
CA GLN A 196 -6.01 -2.08 29.69
C GLN A 196 -5.09 -1.40 30.71
N ALA A 197 -4.86 -0.11 30.55
CA ALA A 197 -4.07 0.70 31.50
C ALA A 197 -4.90 1.21 32.69
N SER A 198 -6.16 0.79 32.81
CA SER A 198 -7.12 1.29 33.82
C SER A 198 -7.28 2.82 33.79
N ASP A 199 -7.19 3.41 32.61
CA ASP A 199 -7.37 4.84 32.40
C ASP A 199 -8.84 5.20 32.56
N LYS A 200 -9.12 6.26 33.36
CA LYS A 200 -10.47 6.74 33.60
C LYS A 200 -11.21 7.18 32.34
N ASP A 201 -10.47 7.59 31.32
CA ASP A 201 -11.04 8.07 30.06
C ASP A 201 -11.49 6.93 29.13
N ALA A 202 -11.09 5.71 29.40
CA ALA A 202 -11.42 4.56 28.55
C ALA A 202 -12.92 4.39 28.35
N LYS A 203 -13.67 4.46 29.47
CA LYS A 203 -15.13 4.31 29.45
C LYS A 203 -15.79 5.43 28.66
N GLN A 204 -15.36 6.67 28.85
CA GLN A 204 -15.88 7.83 28.12
C GLN A 204 -15.58 7.72 26.61
N ARG A 205 -14.40 7.27 26.24
CA ARG A 205 -14.01 7.05 24.83
C ARG A 205 -14.90 5.99 24.18
N LEU A 206 -15.13 4.86 24.87
CA LEU A 206 -16.01 3.80 24.37
C LEU A 206 -17.46 4.27 24.27
N GLU A 207 -17.96 5.01 25.26
CA GLU A 207 -19.32 5.56 25.23
C GLU A 207 -19.52 6.53 24.07
N ALA A 208 -18.58 7.43 23.84
CA ALA A 208 -18.64 8.36 22.72
C ALA A 208 -18.65 7.62 21.37
N LEU A 209 -17.78 6.62 21.21
CA LEU A 209 -17.72 5.82 20.00
C LEU A 209 -18.98 5.00 19.78
N SER A 210 -19.55 4.41 20.85
CA SER A 210 -20.74 3.54 20.76
C SER A 210 -21.99 4.26 20.25
N ARG A 211 -22.02 5.59 20.32
CA ARG A 211 -23.14 6.40 19.82
C ARG A 211 -23.10 6.61 18.31
N GLU A 212 -21.99 6.33 17.67
CA GLU A 212 -21.84 6.44 16.23
C GLU A 212 -22.36 5.17 15.54
N ARG A 213 -22.45 5.20 14.21
CA ARG A 213 -22.84 4.05 13.40
C ARG A 213 -21.61 3.40 12.82
N GLY A 214 -21.58 2.07 12.83
CA GLY A 214 -20.54 1.29 12.18
C GLY A 214 -20.11 0.09 13.01
N PHE A 215 -19.16 -0.64 12.49
CA PHE A 215 -18.63 -1.87 13.09
C PHE A 215 -17.94 -1.57 14.44
N TYR A 216 -17.01 -0.63 14.47
CA TYR A 216 -16.27 -0.30 15.70
C TYR A 216 -17.15 0.33 16.80
N PRO A 217 -18.14 1.19 16.49
CA PRO A 217 -19.13 1.60 17.48
C PRO A 217 -19.91 0.44 18.09
N MET A 218 -20.26 -0.56 17.30
CA MET A 218 -20.88 -1.78 17.80
C MET A 218 -19.96 -2.51 18.78
N LEU A 219 -18.69 -2.69 18.43
CA LEU A 219 -17.69 -3.31 19.31
C LEU A 219 -17.51 -2.54 20.60
N ALA A 220 -17.51 -1.21 20.54
CA ALA A 220 -17.43 -0.37 21.72
C ALA A 220 -18.63 -0.58 22.65
N ALA A 221 -19.84 -0.68 22.09
CA ALA A 221 -21.05 -0.98 22.86
C ALA A 221 -20.98 -2.35 23.54
N VAL A 222 -20.51 -3.38 22.80
CA VAL A 222 -20.31 -4.73 23.37
C VAL A 222 -19.30 -4.70 24.51
N LYS A 223 -18.21 -3.98 24.34
CA LYS A 223 -17.16 -3.82 25.36
C LYS A 223 -17.69 -3.15 26.64
N LEU A 224 -18.66 -2.25 26.51
CA LEU A 224 -19.32 -1.58 27.64
C LEU A 224 -20.34 -2.48 28.35
N GLY A 225 -20.59 -3.70 27.83
CA GLY A 225 -21.59 -4.61 28.38
C GLY A 225 -23.03 -4.16 28.10
N HIS A 226 -23.23 -3.24 27.18
CA HIS A 226 -24.59 -2.92 26.71
C HIS A 226 -25.09 -4.14 25.93
N SER A 227 -26.23 -4.71 26.41
CA SER A 227 -26.94 -5.72 25.66
C SER A 227 -27.53 -5.03 24.41
N TYR A 228 -26.73 -4.94 23.39
CA TYR A 228 -27.28 -4.73 22.07
C TYR A 228 -28.17 -5.93 21.81
N LYS A 229 -29.46 -5.70 21.59
CA LYS A 229 -30.24 -6.64 20.82
C LYS A 229 -29.49 -6.71 19.50
N LEU A 230 -28.75 -7.78 19.34
CA LEU A 230 -27.97 -8.11 18.18
C LEU A 230 -28.88 -8.21 16.95
N GLU A 231 -29.34 -7.08 16.45
CA GLU A 231 -29.17 -6.92 15.04
C GLU A 231 -27.67 -6.68 14.86
N MET A 232 -26.92 -7.78 14.81
CA MET A 232 -25.63 -7.73 14.16
C MET A 232 -25.87 -6.86 12.96
N PRO A 233 -25.26 -5.65 12.83
CA PRO A 233 -25.31 -4.98 11.56
C PRO A 233 -24.91 -6.12 10.64
N LYS A 234 -25.82 -6.54 9.75
CA LYS A 234 -25.44 -7.45 8.69
C LYS A 234 -24.16 -6.83 8.21
N ILE A 235 -23.03 -7.50 8.53
CA ILE A 235 -21.75 -7.06 8.00
C ILE A 235 -22.12 -6.76 6.58
N PRO A 236 -22.11 -5.49 6.13
CA PRO A 236 -22.62 -5.21 4.81
C PRO A 236 -21.91 -6.22 3.97
N GLN A 237 -22.66 -7.19 3.45
CA GLN A 237 -22.10 -8.09 2.48
C GLN A 237 -21.61 -7.12 1.44
N GLU A 238 -20.34 -6.72 1.54
CA GLU A 238 -19.69 -6.11 0.43
C GLU A 238 -19.80 -7.16 -0.65
N SER A 239 -20.87 -7.03 -1.44
CA SER A 239 -21.17 -7.92 -2.56
C SER A 239 -19.99 -8.07 -3.52
N ASN A 240 -18.92 -7.28 -3.29
CA ASN A 240 -17.72 -7.16 -4.11
C ASN A 240 -16.44 -7.62 -3.42
N ILE A 241 -16.50 -8.21 -2.21
CA ILE A 241 -15.26 -8.64 -1.54
C ILE A 241 -14.53 -9.70 -2.37
N GLN A 242 -15.27 -10.56 -3.07
CA GLN A 242 -14.73 -11.57 -3.96
C GLN A 242 -14.02 -10.96 -5.17
N GLU A 243 -14.56 -9.89 -5.74
CA GLU A 243 -13.98 -9.20 -6.89
C GLU A 243 -12.74 -8.40 -6.47
N LYS A 244 -12.82 -7.73 -5.33
CA LYS A 244 -11.75 -6.87 -4.82
C LYS A 244 -10.47 -7.63 -4.52
N TYR A 245 -10.58 -8.86 -4.03
CA TYR A 245 -9.45 -9.72 -3.66
C TYR A 245 -9.38 -10.97 -4.52
N SER A 246 -9.92 -10.92 -5.74
CA SER A 246 -10.04 -12.08 -6.63
C SER A 246 -8.71 -12.77 -6.94
N ALA A 247 -7.65 -12.00 -7.14
CA ALA A 247 -6.32 -12.54 -7.42
C ALA A 247 -5.77 -13.34 -6.24
N GLU A 248 -5.87 -12.79 -5.03
CA GLU A 248 -5.39 -13.42 -3.80
C GLU A 248 -6.22 -14.66 -3.46
N LEU A 249 -7.54 -14.58 -3.62
CA LEU A 249 -8.44 -15.70 -3.36
C LEU A 249 -8.24 -16.83 -4.37
N ALA A 250 -7.99 -16.51 -5.64
CA ALA A 250 -7.67 -17.51 -6.67
C ALA A 250 -6.36 -18.24 -6.37
N GLU A 251 -5.34 -17.53 -5.93
CA GLU A 251 -4.06 -18.10 -5.50
C GLU A 251 -4.25 -19.07 -4.32
N ILE A 252 -5.03 -18.68 -3.33
CA ILE A 252 -5.33 -19.51 -2.16
C ILE A 252 -6.10 -20.77 -2.60
N ALA A 253 -7.10 -20.62 -3.46
CA ALA A 253 -7.86 -21.75 -4.00
C ALA A 253 -6.95 -22.74 -4.74
N GLU A 254 -6.02 -22.25 -5.55
CA GLU A 254 -5.06 -23.09 -6.27
C GLU A 254 -4.12 -23.82 -5.31
N LEU A 255 -3.59 -23.15 -4.31
CA LEU A 255 -2.74 -23.77 -3.30
C LEU A 255 -3.47 -24.88 -2.53
N ARG A 256 -4.74 -24.68 -2.25
CA ARG A 256 -5.58 -25.71 -1.61
C ARG A 256 -5.82 -26.92 -2.53
N GLN A 257 -6.07 -26.68 -3.82
CA GLN A 257 -6.23 -27.77 -4.79
C GLN A 257 -4.96 -28.61 -4.95
N LEU A 258 -3.81 -28.00 -4.79
CA LEU A 258 -2.51 -28.67 -4.84
C LEU A 258 -2.12 -29.31 -3.48
N ASP A 259 -3.04 -29.32 -2.52
CA ASP A 259 -2.84 -29.82 -1.15
C ASP A 259 -1.69 -29.11 -0.41
N ARG A 260 -1.41 -27.87 -0.78
CA ARG A 260 -0.42 -27.01 -0.14
C ARG A 260 -1.07 -26.15 0.96
N LEU A 261 -1.60 -26.82 1.98
CA LEU A 261 -2.40 -26.15 3.01
C LEU A 261 -1.61 -25.17 3.87
N GLY A 262 -0.33 -25.45 4.14
CA GLY A 262 0.55 -24.53 4.86
C GLY A 262 0.80 -23.23 4.09
N ALA A 263 1.07 -23.32 2.79
CA ALA A 263 1.25 -22.17 1.93
C ALA A 263 -0.05 -21.37 1.77
N ALA A 264 -1.19 -22.05 1.64
CA ALA A 264 -2.51 -21.43 1.59
C ALA A 264 -2.81 -20.63 2.86
N LYS A 265 -2.51 -21.19 4.02
CA LYS A 265 -2.70 -20.55 5.33
C LYS A 265 -1.80 -19.32 5.48
N GLN A 266 -0.55 -19.40 5.07
CA GLN A 266 0.37 -18.27 5.11
C GLN A 266 -0.11 -17.14 4.19
N ARG A 267 -0.54 -17.47 2.97
CA ARG A 267 -1.09 -16.48 2.03
C ARG A 267 -2.38 -15.85 2.56
N TRP A 268 -3.24 -16.64 3.18
CA TRP A 268 -4.46 -16.17 3.83
C TRP A 268 -4.16 -15.16 4.95
N ARG A 269 -3.22 -15.50 5.82
CA ARG A 269 -2.78 -14.61 6.90
C ARG A 269 -2.19 -13.31 6.37
N SER A 270 -1.36 -13.37 5.34
CA SER A 270 -0.80 -12.18 4.69
C SER A 270 -1.87 -11.27 4.11
N LEU A 271 -2.93 -11.84 3.54
CA LEU A 271 -4.07 -11.08 3.05
C LEU A 271 -4.83 -10.40 4.20
N LEU A 272 -5.12 -11.14 5.27
CA LEU A 272 -5.90 -10.62 6.40
C LEU A 272 -5.17 -9.53 7.18
N GLU A 273 -3.85 -9.65 7.36
CA GLU A 273 -3.03 -8.68 8.08
C GLU A 273 -3.19 -7.24 7.56
N LYS A 274 -3.42 -7.09 6.27
CA LYS A 274 -3.54 -5.79 5.60
C LYS A 274 -4.92 -5.16 5.76
N LEU A 275 -5.88 -5.87 6.32
CA LEU A 275 -7.29 -5.51 6.28
C LEU A 275 -7.82 -5.13 7.65
N PRO A 276 -8.77 -4.17 7.69
CA PRO A 276 -9.50 -3.88 8.91
C PRO A 276 -10.34 -5.09 9.32
N GLN A 277 -10.68 -5.15 10.59
CA GLN A 277 -11.36 -6.29 11.22
C GLN A 277 -12.68 -6.66 10.54
N GLU A 278 -13.47 -5.67 10.12
CA GLU A 278 -14.73 -5.92 9.41
C GLU A 278 -14.52 -6.71 8.12
N LYS A 279 -13.43 -6.43 7.39
CA LYS A 279 -13.07 -7.15 6.17
C LYS A 279 -12.49 -8.53 6.46
N GLN A 280 -11.75 -8.66 7.55
CA GLN A 280 -11.29 -9.96 8.03
C GLN A 280 -12.46 -10.89 8.34
N LEU A 281 -13.50 -10.38 9.00
CA LEU A 281 -14.73 -11.14 9.26
C LEU A 281 -15.47 -11.50 7.97
N ALA A 282 -15.59 -10.56 7.03
CA ALA A 282 -16.25 -10.80 5.76
C ALA A 282 -15.53 -11.88 4.92
N LEU A 283 -14.20 -11.84 4.89
CA LEU A 283 -13.41 -12.86 4.20
C LEU A 283 -13.48 -14.22 4.91
N SER A 284 -13.53 -14.22 6.23
CA SER A 284 -13.70 -15.46 7.01
C SER A 284 -15.04 -16.13 6.71
N GLN A 285 -16.10 -15.34 6.56
CA GLN A 285 -17.41 -15.82 6.13
C GLN A 285 -17.34 -16.39 4.71
N TYR A 286 -16.69 -15.68 3.80
CA TYR A 286 -16.46 -16.18 2.44
C TYR A 286 -15.72 -17.51 2.43
N ALA A 287 -14.66 -17.65 3.22
CA ALA A 287 -13.90 -18.88 3.34
C ALA A 287 -14.79 -20.05 3.81
N ASN A 288 -15.66 -19.82 4.80
CA ASN A 288 -16.61 -20.81 5.26
C ASN A 288 -17.61 -21.21 4.16
N GLU A 289 -18.09 -20.25 3.37
CA GLU A 289 -18.98 -20.50 2.24
C GLU A 289 -18.31 -21.33 1.14
N GLN A 290 -16.98 -21.18 0.97
CA GLN A 290 -16.19 -21.97 0.02
C GLN A 290 -15.74 -23.32 0.57
N ASN A 291 -16.15 -23.68 1.78
CA ASN A 291 -15.67 -24.87 2.50
C ASN A 291 -14.19 -24.84 2.86
N TRP A 292 -13.60 -23.66 2.97
CA TRP A 292 -12.25 -23.45 3.49
C TRP A 292 -12.32 -23.26 5.00
N PHE A 293 -12.82 -24.27 5.71
CA PHE A 293 -13.21 -24.13 7.11
C PHE A 293 -12.05 -23.76 8.03
N GLU A 294 -10.88 -24.33 7.83
CA GLU A 294 -9.70 -24.00 8.63
C GLU A 294 -9.26 -22.54 8.44
N LEU A 295 -9.40 -22.00 7.24
CA LEU A 295 -9.10 -20.60 6.97
C LEU A 295 -10.18 -19.67 7.55
N GLY A 296 -11.44 -20.07 7.44
CA GLY A 296 -12.55 -19.33 8.04
C GLY A 296 -12.46 -19.27 9.56
N VAL A 297 -12.09 -20.37 10.20
CA VAL A 297 -11.87 -20.44 11.66
C VAL A 297 -10.68 -19.59 12.06
N ASP A 298 -9.54 -19.72 11.38
CA ASP A 298 -8.33 -18.94 11.63
C ASP A 298 -8.61 -17.43 11.50
N GLY A 299 -9.28 -17.04 10.43
CA GLY A 299 -9.68 -15.64 10.20
C GLY A 299 -10.65 -15.11 11.24
N SER A 300 -11.62 -15.91 11.66
CA SER A 300 -12.57 -15.54 12.70
C SER A 300 -11.92 -15.42 14.07
N ILE A 301 -11.00 -16.31 14.41
CA ILE A 301 -10.22 -16.24 15.64
C ILE A 301 -9.40 -14.95 15.66
N ILE A 302 -8.74 -14.62 14.59
CA ILE A 302 -7.93 -13.44 14.47
C ILE A 302 -8.78 -12.17 14.62
N ALA A 303 -9.87 -12.07 13.87
CA ALA A 303 -10.78 -10.95 13.95
C ALA A 303 -11.42 -10.81 15.33
N LYS A 304 -11.76 -11.93 15.97
CA LYS A 304 -12.39 -11.98 17.29
C LYS A 304 -11.40 -11.91 18.45
N ALA A 305 -10.17 -12.37 18.27
CA ALA A 305 -9.16 -12.42 19.32
C ALA A 305 -8.91 -11.03 19.95
N TRP A 306 -9.12 -9.99 19.18
CA TRP A 306 -8.94 -8.62 19.60
C TRP A 306 -10.09 -8.06 20.41
N ASP A 307 -11.31 -8.56 20.18
CA ASP A 307 -12.53 -7.97 20.70
C ASP A 307 -13.33 -8.87 21.62
N TYR A 308 -13.30 -10.17 21.38
CA TYR A 308 -14.15 -11.12 22.09
C TYR A 308 -13.39 -12.04 23.06
N ILE A 309 -12.12 -12.33 22.81
CA ILE A 309 -11.31 -13.19 23.69
C ILE A 309 -10.73 -12.41 24.87
N GLY A 310 -10.74 -11.11 24.82
CA GLY A 310 -10.36 -10.24 25.95
C GLY A 310 -11.52 -9.84 26.84
N LEU A 311 -12.70 -10.45 26.71
CA LEU A 311 -13.87 -10.18 27.54
C LEU A 311 -13.82 -11.07 28.79
#